data_ee15f32c0833f43dc52177b32bcbcc09
#
_entry.id   ee15f32c0833f43dc52177b32bcbcc09
#
_cell.length_a   1.000
_cell.length_b   1.000
_cell.length_c   1.000
_cell.angle_alpha   90.00
_cell.angle_beta   90.00
_cell.angle_gamma   90.00
#
_symmetry.space_group_name_H-M   'P 1'
#
loop_
_entity.id
_entity.type
_entity.pdbx_description
1 polymer ?
#
loop_
_entity_poly.entity_id
_entity_poly.type
_entity_poly.pdbx_seq_one_letter_code
_entity_poly.pdbx_strand_id
1 'polypeptide(L)'
;GSGKKMKKRILTEASGSLVSAYLIKAIKESGNISVASDVNKNNHGLCLADDFIVLPYSDDPKLWKIIEKKLIEHRIDMVIPSFDETIMGWSKRKEYFKKKGVHVLVSNENTLKIFLDKYNAYQFCKTHNIPTPKTSLTQDYLLVKPRFGRGGSGVFMGDEPQDMSEMISQEFIEGVEYTVDCLFDKNGEPIYVIPRQRIDIKDGKSTKGLVVRHEEIVKFVK
;
A
#
# COMPACT_ATOMS: atom_id res chain seq x y z
N GLY A 1 -22.03 32.77 -3.96
CA GLY A 1 -22.16 31.98 -2.74
C GLY A 1 -21.09 30.94 -2.71
N SER A 2 -20.16 31.00 -1.75
CA SER A 2 -19.17 29.96 -1.50
C SER A 2 -19.90 28.74 -0.96
N GLY A 3 -20.26 27.81 -1.86
CA GLY A 3 -20.84 26.54 -1.47
C GLY A 3 -19.88 25.83 -0.52
N LYS A 4 -20.27 25.67 0.75
CA LYS A 4 -19.52 24.96 1.76
C LYS A 4 -19.30 23.53 1.25
N LYS A 5 -18.08 23.20 0.81
CA LYS A 5 -17.73 21.88 0.29
C LYS A 5 -18.08 20.84 1.35
N MET A 6 -19.02 19.93 1.07
CA MET A 6 -19.39 18.88 2.03
C MET A 6 -18.18 18.02 2.36
N LYS A 7 -17.93 17.81 3.67
CA LYS A 7 -16.86 16.93 4.14
C LYS A 7 -17.16 15.50 3.76
N LYS A 8 -16.17 14.80 3.19
CA LYS A 8 -16.26 13.38 2.89
C LYS A 8 -15.81 12.55 4.08
N ARG A 9 -16.48 11.44 4.31
CA ARG A 9 -16.11 10.44 5.33
C ARG A 9 -15.24 9.39 4.66
N ILE A 10 -13.97 9.34 5.06
CA ILE A 10 -12.93 8.54 4.40
C ILE A 10 -12.45 7.45 5.36
N LEU A 11 -12.69 6.19 4.97
CA LEU A 11 -12.27 5.01 5.72
C LEU A 11 -10.83 4.62 5.38
N THR A 12 -10.05 4.33 6.41
CA THR A 12 -8.72 3.73 6.33
C THR A 12 -8.66 2.41 7.10
N GLU A 13 -7.75 1.53 6.71
CA GLU A 13 -7.55 0.21 7.31
C GLU A 13 -6.27 0.16 8.15
N ALA A 14 -6.13 -0.92 8.94
CA ALA A 14 -4.94 -1.21 9.75
C ALA A 14 -4.46 -0.01 10.57
N SER A 15 -5.38 0.64 11.28
CA SER A 15 -5.16 1.92 11.96
C SER A 15 -4.14 1.85 13.11
N GLY A 16 -3.74 0.66 13.54
CA GLY A 16 -2.61 0.44 14.45
C GLY A 16 -1.23 0.55 13.81
N SER A 17 -1.13 0.68 12.49
CA SER A 17 0.16 0.85 11.80
C SER A 17 0.63 2.30 11.80
N LEU A 18 1.96 2.52 11.70
CA LEU A 18 2.54 3.87 11.61
C LEU A 18 2.10 4.61 10.36
N VAL A 19 1.94 3.91 9.24
CA VAL A 19 1.49 4.50 7.96
C VAL A 19 0.08 5.05 8.10
N SER A 20 -0.78 4.36 8.83
CA SER A 20 -2.16 4.78 9.08
C SER A 20 -2.25 6.12 9.80
N ALA A 21 -1.37 6.39 10.76
CA ALA A 21 -1.36 7.65 11.49
C ALA A 21 -1.15 8.86 10.56
N TYR A 22 -0.23 8.76 9.60
CA TYR A 22 0.02 9.81 8.62
C TYR A 22 -1.15 10.00 7.66
N LEU A 23 -1.78 8.91 7.25
CA LEU A 23 -2.95 8.96 6.36
C LEU A 23 -4.16 9.59 7.06
N ILE A 24 -4.42 9.23 8.32
CA ILE A 24 -5.46 9.84 9.16
C ILE A 24 -5.23 11.35 9.27
N LYS A 25 -4.00 11.76 9.56
CA LYS A 25 -3.62 13.18 9.64
C LYS A 25 -3.88 13.91 8.32
N ALA A 26 -3.44 13.35 7.20
CA ALA A 26 -3.63 13.94 5.87
C ALA A 26 -5.12 14.11 5.53
N ILE A 27 -5.96 13.14 5.85
CA ILE A 27 -7.41 13.22 5.65
C ILE A 27 -8.00 14.39 6.45
N LYS A 28 -7.62 14.54 7.71
CA LYS A 28 -8.10 15.64 8.58
C LYS A 28 -7.61 17.00 8.10
N GLU A 29 -6.34 17.11 7.71
CA GLU A 29 -5.77 18.34 7.15
C GLU A 29 -6.42 18.74 5.82
N SER A 30 -6.92 17.80 5.04
CA SER A 30 -7.71 18.07 3.82
C SER A 30 -9.12 18.62 4.11
N GLY A 31 -9.52 18.71 5.39
CA GLY A 31 -10.84 19.15 5.82
C GLY A 31 -11.92 18.07 5.75
N ASN A 32 -11.53 16.81 5.55
CA ASN A 32 -12.44 15.68 5.53
C ASN A 32 -12.50 14.96 6.89
N ILE A 33 -13.41 14.02 7.02
CA ILE A 33 -13.63 13.23 8.23
C ILE A 33 -12.87 11.93 8.11
N SER A 34 -11.98 11.65 9.05
CA SER A 34 -11.23 10.40 9.11
C SER A 34 -12.01 9.35 9.88
N VAL A 35 -12.26 8.22 9.23
CA VAL A 35 -12.82 7.03 9.85
C VAL A 35 -11.77 5.92 9.80
N ALA A 36 -11.21 5.57 10.94
CA ALA A 36 -10.21 4.51 11.04
C ALA A 36 -10.87 3.15 11.24
N SER A 37 -10.21 2.08 10.85
CA SER A 37 -10.66 0.72 11.11
C SER A 37 -9.52 -0.22 11.45
N ASP A 38 -9.82 -1.19 12.29
CA ASP A 38 -8.91 -2.29 12.64
C ASP A 38 -9.72 -3.46 13.20
N VAL A 39 -9.08 -4.61 13.32
CA VAL A 39 -9.63 -5.77 14.04
C VAL A 39 -9.62 -5.54 15.56
N ASN A 40 -8.70 -4.73 16.05
CA ASN A 40 -8.56 -4.37 17.46
C ASN A 40 -8.99 -2.90 17.69
N LYS A 41 -9.95 -2.68 18.56
CA LYS A 41 -10.39 -1.33 18.90
C LYS A 41 -9.46 -0.57 19.85
N ASN A 42 -8.49 -1.23 20.47
CA ASN A 42 -7.51 -0.60 21.37
C ASN A 42 -6.22 -0.26 20.61
N ASN A 43 -6.29 0.60 19.61
CA ASN A 43 -5.14 1.03 18.84
C ASN A 43 -5.05 2.55 18.69
N HIS A 44 -3.98 3.04 18.07
CA HIS A 44 -3.70 4.47 17.89
C HIS A 44 -4.75 5.20 17.05
N GLY A 45 -5.46 4.51 16.16
CA GLY A 45 -6.52 5.10 15.34
C GLY A 45 -7.68 5.66 16.14
N LEU A 46 -7.98 5.06 17.29
CA LEU A 46 -9.02 5.57 18.22
C LEU A 46 -8.75 6.99 18.71
N CYS A 47 -7.48 7.35 18.90
CA CYS A 47 -7.10 8.66 19.42
C CYS A 47 -6.92 9.71 18.34
N LEU A 48 -6.69 9.31 17.09
CA LEU A 48 -6.31 10.21 15.99
C LEU A 48 -7.46 10.45 15.00
N ALA A 49 -8.30 9.46 14.74
CA ALA A 49 -9.42 9.56 13.81
C ALA A 49 -10.65 10.22 14.45
N ASP A 50 -11.54 10.73 13.60
CA ASP A 50 -12.82 11.31 14.04
C ASP A 50 -13.85 10.23 14.41
N ASP A 51 -13.76 9.05 13.79
CA ASP A 51 -14.62 7.89 14.02
C ASP A 51 -13.81 6.60 13.84
N PHE A 52 -14.32 5.49 14.36
CA PHE A 52 -13.63 4.22 14.35
C PHE A 52 -14.58 3.05 14.13
N ILE A 53 -14.19 2.12 13.28
CA ILE A 53 -14.94 0.89 12.96
C ILE A 53 -14.09 -0.32 13.32
N VAL A 54 -14.65 -1.24 14.09
CA VAL A 54 -14.06 -2.57 14.27
C VAL A 54 -14.51 -3.45 13.10
N LEU A 55 -13.55 -4.03 12.38
CA LEU A 55 -13.78 -4.96 11.29
C LEU A 55 -13.31 -6.37 11.68
N PRO A 56 -13.90 -7.42 11.10
CA PRO A 56 -13.42 -8.78 11.30
C PRO A 56 -12.00 -8.97 10.72
N TYR A 57 -11.37 -10.08 11.10
CA TYR A 57 -10.14 -10.53 10.45
C TYR A 57 -10.36 -10.79 8.95
N SER A 58 -9.30 -10.66 8.16
CA SER A 58 -9.33 -10.80 6.70
C SER A 58 -9.77 -12.17 6.20
N ASP A 59 -9.65 -13.22 7.00
CA ASP A 59 -10.07 -14.59 6.72
C ASP A 59 -11.51 -14.92 7.17
N ASP A 60 -12.21 -13.97 7.79
CA ASP A 60 -13.61 -14.15 8.17
C ASP A 60 -14.47 -14.31 6.91
N PRO A 61 -15.24 -15.42 6.76
CA PRO A 61 -16.06 -15.64 5.58
C PRO A 61 -17.18 -14.61 5.40
N LYS A 62 -17.54 -13.88 6.45
CA LYS A 62 -18.55 -12.82 6.44
C LYS A 62 -17.96 -11.42 6.27
N LEU A 63 -16.65 -11.30 6.10
CA LEU A 63 -15.91 -10.03 6.05
C LEU A 63 -16.60 -8.99 5.15
N TRP A 64 -16.83 -9.32 3.89
CA TRP A 64 -17.35 -8.37 2.91
C TRP A 64 -18.81 -7.97 3.15
N LYS A 65 -19.61 -8.87 3.69
CA LYS A 65 -20.98 -8.56 4.12
C LYS A 65 -20.96 -7.59 5.31
N ILE A 66 -20.05 -7.79 6.25
CA ILE A 66 -19.91 -6.91 7.42
C ILE A 66 -19.36 -5.56 6.99
N ILE A 67 -18.34 -5.52 6.13
CA ILE A 67 -17.79 -4.28 5.56
C ILE A 67 -18.90 -3.46 4.90
N GLU A 68 -19.67 -4.06 4.00
CA GLU A 68 -20.76 -3.36 3.30
C GLU A 68 -21.75 -2.74 4.28
N LYS A 69 -22.18 -3.49 5.30
CA LYS A 69 -23.05 -2.99 6.35
C LYS A 69 -22.44 -1.80 7.07
N LYS A 70 -21.17 -1.89 7.45
CA LYS A 70 -20.44 -0.83 8.14
C LYS A 70 -20.24 0.43 7.29
N LEU A 71 -19.97 0.29 6.00
CA LEU A 71 -19.88 1.41 5.08
C LEU A 71 -21.19 2.23 5.04
N ILE A 72 -22.32 1.55 5.05
CA ILE A 72 -23.64 2.19 5.06
C ILE A 72 -23.94 2.82 6.43
N GLU A 73 -23.77 2.08 7.52
CA GLU A 73 -24.01 2.56 8.89
C GLU A 73 -23.20 3.81 9.22
N HIS A 74 -21.93 3.84 8.82
CA HIS A 74 -21.00 4.96 9.07
C HIS A 74 -20.98 5.99 7.94
N ARG A 75 -21.84 5.88 6.94
CA ARG A 75 -21.96 6.83 5.82
C ARG A 75 -20.62 7.10 5.14
N ILE A 76 -19.87 6.06 4.84
CA ILE A 76 -18.55 6.18 4.19
C ILE A 76 -18.73 6.59 2.74
N ASP A 77 -18.02 7.65 2.34
CA ASP A 77 -18.00 8.16 0.96
C ASP A 77 -16.82 7.58 0.17
N MET A 78 -15.71 7.30 0.84
CA MET A 78 -14.49 6.85 0.20
C MET A 78 -13.73 5.88 1.11
N VAL A 79 -13.07 4.90 0.50
CA VAL A 79 -12.16 3.96 1.17
C VAL A 79 -10.77 4.09 0.55
N ILE A 80 -9.76 4.17 1.39
CA ILE A 80 -8.34 4.08 1.01
C ILE A 80 -7.78 2.78 1.58
N PRO A 81 -7.78 1.69 0.81
CA PRO A 81 -7.22 0.43 1.26
C PRO A 81 -5.70 0.54 1.48
N SER A 82 -5.23 0.00 2.59
CA SER A 82 -3.80 -0.01 2.94
C SER A 82 -3.32 -1.33 3.52
N PHE A 83 -4.13 -2.37 3.43
CA PHE A 83 -3.87 -3.67 4.01
C PHE A 83 -3.77 -4.74 2.92
N ASP A 84 -2.61 -5.40 2.80
CA ASP A 84 -2.32 -6.33 1.70
C ASP A 84 -3.33 -7.48 1.62
N GLU A 85 -3.82 -7.95 2.76
CA GLU A 85 -4.73 -9.09 2.86
C GLU A 85 -6.15 -8.78 2.33
N THR A 86 -6.54 -7.51 2.30
CA THR A 86 -7.87 -7.07 1.82
C THR A 86 -7.85 -6.32 0.50
N ILE A 87 -6.68 -5.85 0.06
CA ILE A 87 -6.58 -4.95 -1.10
C ILE A 87 -7.14 -5.54 -2.39
N MET A 88 -6.91 -6.83 -2.64
CA MET A 88 -7.46 -7.52 -3.80
C MET A 88 -9.00 -7.63 -3.71
N GLY A 89 -9.52 -7.89 -2.53
CA GLY A 89 -10.96 -7.94 -2.27
C GLY A 89 -11.64 -6.59 -2.52
N TRP A 90 -11.00 -5.49 -2.16
CA TRP A 90 -11.46 -4.14 -2.48
C TRP A 90 -11.46 -3.88 -3.99
N SER A 91 -10.38 -4.26 -4.68
CA SER A 91 -10.28 -4.10 -6.12
C SER A 91 -11.38 -4.84 -6.88
N LYS A 92 -11.64 -6.09 -6.51
CA LYS A 92 -12.74 -6.90 -7.07
C LYS A 92 -14.12 -6.28 -6.88
N ARG A 93 -14.30 -5.48 -5.83
CA ARG A 93 -15.59 -4.87 -5.45
C ARG A 93 -15.66 -3.37 -5.75
N LYS A 94 -14.64 -2.81 -6.37
CA LYS A 94 -14.52 -1.38 -6.65
C LYS A 94 -15.74 -0.83 -7.38
N GLU A 95 -16.16 -1.47 -8.47
CA GLU A 95 -17.32 -1.04 -9.25
C GLU A 95 -18.65 -1.30 -8.53
N TYR A 96 -18.73 -2.36 -7.74
CA TYR A 96 -19.89 -2.66 -6.91
C TYR A 96 -20.13 -1.55 -5.87
N PHE A 97 -19.09 -1.17 -5.14
CA PHE A 97 -19.20 -0.11 -4.14
C PHE A 97 -19.41 1.26 -4.77
N LYS A 98 -18.82 1.55 -5.94
CA LYS A 98 -19.07 2.78 -6.69
C LYS A 98 -20.55 2.97 -7.01
N LYS A 99 -21.24 1.91 -7.44
CA LYS A 99 -22.71 1.95 -7.67
C LYS A 99 -23.51 2.24 -6.41
N LYS A 100 -22.94 1.97 -5.24
CA LYS A 100 -23.51 2.29 -3.92
C LYS A 100 -23.08 3.65 -3.37
N GLY A 101 -22.38 4.46 -4.16
CA GLY A 101 -21.89 5.78 -3.75
C GLY A 101 -20.61 5.78 -2.94
N VAL A 102 -19.90 4.65 -2.85
CA VAL A 102 -18.62 4.54 -2.15
C VAL A 102 -17.48 4.43 -3.15
N HIS A 103 -16.60 5.42 -3.16
CA HIS A 103 -15.40 5.40 -4.00
C HIS A 103 -14.27 4.64 -3.31
N VAL A 104 -13.78 3.58 -3.94
CA VAL A 104 -12.61 2.82 -3.44
C VAL A 104 -11.38 3.22 -4.22
N LEU A 105 -10.41 3.83 -3.53
CA LEU A 105 -9.14 4.24 -4.12
C LEU A 105 -8.17 3.06 -4.13
N VAL A 106 -8.22 2.28 -5.18
CA VAL A 106 -7.42 1.07 -5.35
C VAL A 106 -7.12 0.81 -6.82
N SER A 107 -5.98 0.20 -7.11
CA SER A 107 -5.63 -0.24 -8.46
C SER A 107 -6.53 -1.39 -8.93
N ASN A 108 -6.61 -1.57 -10.25
CA ASN A 108 -7.35 -2.68 -10.85
C ASN A 108 -6.71 -4.03 -10.51
N GLU A 109 -7.50 -5.12 -10.57
CA GLU A 109 -7.04 -6.47 -10.25
C GLU A 109 -5.78 -6.89 -11.00
N ASN A 110 -5.68 -6.59 -12.30
CA ASN A 110 -4.52 -6.96 -13.10
C ASN A 110 -3.24 -6.27 -12.60
N THR A 111 -3.33 -4.99 -12.24
CA THR A 111 -2.21 -4.25 -11.65
C THR A 111 -1.79 -4.87 -10.32
N LEU A 112 -2.75 -5.21 -9.46
CA LEU A 112 -2.47 -5.83 -8.16
C LEU A 112 -1.85 -7.23 -8.31
N LYS A 113 -2.35 -8.05 -9.26
CA LYS A 113 -1.77 -9.37 -9.55
C LYS A 113 -0.30 -9.29 -9.97
N ILE A 114 0.07 -8.24 -10.68
CA ILE A 114 1.46 -8.01 -11.07
C ILE A 114 2.29 -7.57 -9.86
N PHE A 115 1.88 -6.52 -9.16
CA PHE A 115 2.74 -5.82 -8.20
C PHE A 115 2.65 -6.34 -6.76
N LEU A 116 1.67 -7.16 -6.40
CA LEU A 116 1.68 -7.90 -5.14
C LEU A 116 2.58 -9.13 -5.17
N ASP A 117 3.00 -9.56 -6.35
CA ASP A 117 3.90 -10.68 -6.59
C ASP A 117 5.23 -10.16 -7.11
N LYS A 118 6.30 -10.28 -6.30
CA LYS A 118 7.63 -9.75 -6.65
C LYS A 118 8.22 -10.36 -7.93
N TYR A 119 7.90 -11.63 -8.22
CA TYR A 119 8.34 -12.27 -9.45
C TYR A 119 7.57 -11.77 -10.67
N ASN A 120 6.25 -11.61 -10.56
CA ASN A 120 5.45 -11.02 -11.63
C ASN A 120 5.85 -9.56 -11.90
N ALA A 121 6.14 -8.78 -10.84
CA ALA A 121 6.65 -7.41 -10.97
C ALA A 121 8.00 -7.39 -11.73
N TYR A 122 8.90 -8.32 -11.41
CA TYR A 122 10.15 -8.48 -12.14
C TYR A 122 9.92 -8.79 -13.64
N GLN A 123 9.04 -9.74 -13.93
CA GLN A 123 8.71 -10.09 -15.32
C GLN A 123 8.09 -8.92 -16.09
N PHE A 124 7.22 -8.17 -15.45
CA PHE A 124 6.63 -6.95 -16.02
C PHE A 124 7.71 -5.91 -16.34
N CYS A 125 8.58 -5.61 -15.39
CA CYS A 125 9.68 -4.66 -15.60
C CYS A 125 10.59 -5.11 -16.73
N LYS A 126 10.96 -6.38 -16.78
CA LYS A 126 11.79 -6.96 -17.83
C LYS A 126 11.15 -6.83 -19.22
N THR A 127 9.86 -7.16 -19.33
CA THR A 127 9.11 -7.06 -20.58
C THR A 127 9.00 -5.61 -21.09
N HIS A 128 8.95 -4.65 -20.18
CA HIS A 128 8.83 -3.23 -20.51
C HIS A 128 10.18 -2.48 -20.51
N ASN A 129 11.30 -3.20 -20.44
CA ASN A 129 12.65 -2.61 -20.37
C ASN A 129 12.82 -1.61 -19.20
N ILE A 130 12.15 -1.85 -18.07
CA ILE A 130 12.32 -1.08 -16.86
C ILE A 130 13.46 -1.70 -16.05
N PRO A 131 14.51 -0.94 -15.67
CA PRO A 131 15.58 -1.43 -14.82
C PRO A 131 15.05 -2.04 -13.53
N THR A 132 15.49 -3.25 -13.23
CA THR A 132 15.06 -3.99 -12.04
C THR A 132 16.13 -5.01 -11.66
N PRO A 133 16.33 -5.34 -10.37
CA PRO A 133 17.25 -6.38 -9.97
C PRO A 133 16.89 -7.72 -10.59
N LYS A 134 17.89 -8.47 -11.04
CA LYS A 134 17.69 -9.84 -11.55
C LYS A 134 17.04 -10.68 -10.45
N THR A 135 16.01 -11.40 -10.80
CA THR A 135 15.17 -12.15 -9.85
C THR A 135 14.89 -13.56 -10.39
N SER A 136 14.92 -14.55 -9.51
CA SER A 136 14.71 -15.95 -9.83
C SER A 136 13.76 -16.62 -8.84
N LEU A 137 13.09 -17.70 -9.27
CA LEU A 137 12.32 -18.60 -8.40
C LEU A 137 13.19 -19.69 -7.76
N THR A 138 14.44 -19.82 -8.22
CA THR A 138 15.47 -20.68 -7.64
C THR A 138 16.50 -19.84 -6.90
N GLN A 139 17.37 -20.47 -6.09
CA GLN A 139 18.38 -19.71 -5.32
C GLN A 139 19.61 -19.39 -6.17
N ASP A 140 19.41 -18.58 -7.21
CA ASP A 140 20.50 -18.16 -8.11
C ASP A 140 21.26 -16.93 -7.59
N TYR A 141 20.72 -16.25 -6.58
CA TYR A 141 21.27 -15.04 -5.98
C TYR A 141 21.29 -15.15 -4.45
N LEU A 142 22.17 -14.36 -3.82
CA LEU A 142 22.40 -14.41 -2.37
C LEU A 142 21.25 -13.86 -1.53
N LEU A 143 20.49 -12.90 -2.06
CA LEU A 143 19.34 -12.32 -1.37
C LEU A 143 18.12 -13.18 -1.63
N VAL A 144 17.59 -13.82 -0.58
CA VAL A 144 16.36 -14.62 -0.64
C VAL A 144 15.29 -13.96 0.21
N LYS A 145 14.09 -13.83 -0.33
CA LYS A 145 12.97 -13.18 0.36
C LYS A 145 11.62 -13.75 -0.07
N PRO A 146 10.57 -13.58 0.75
CA PRO A 146 9.22 -13.99 0.37
C PRO A 146 8.76 -13.34 -0.94
N ARG A 147 8.19 -14.16 -1.82
CA ARG A 147 7.61 -13.73 -3.09
C ARG A 147 6.45 -12.76 -2.88
N PHE A 148 5.65 -13.02 -1.86
CA PHE A 148 4.50 -12.20 -1.47
C PHE A 148 4.75 -11.52 -0.12
N GLY A 149 3.92 -10.52 0.22
CA GLY A 149 4.00 -9.81 1.48
C GLY A 149 4.97 -8.65 1.49
N ARG A 150 5.13 -8.03 2.65
CA ARG A 150 5.83 -6.77 2.88
C ARG A 150 6.76 -6.83 4.10
N GLY A 151 7.62 -5.82 4.18
CA GLY A 151 8.60 -5.70 5.26
C GLY A 151 9.81 -6.60 5.06
N GLY A 152 10.74 -6.58 6.00
CA GLY A 152 11.98 -7.35 5.96
C GLY A 152 11.88 -8.75 6.56
N SER A 153 10.69 -9.22 6.92
CA SER A 153 10.48 -10.52 7.52
C SER A 153 10.77 -11.64 6.51
N GLY A 154 11.52 -12.66 6.95
CA GLY A 154 11.87 -13.82 6.12
C GLY A 154 12.94 -13.55 5.07
N VAL A 155 13.66 -12.43 5.17
CA VAL A 155 14.79 -12.11 4.28
C VAL A 155 16.04 -12.83 4.78
N PHE A 156 16.73 -13.52 3.87
CA PHE A 156 17.99 -14.18 4.09
C PHE A 156 19.05 -13.65 3.11
N MET A 157 20.29 -13.51 3.56
CA MET A 157 21.42 -13.12 2.74
C MET A 157 22.55 -14.11 2.93
N GLY A 158 22.87 -14.87 1.90
CA GLY A 158 23.93 -15.86 1.93
C GLY A 158 23.74 -16.96 0.88
N ASP A 159 24.67 -17.91 0.87
CA ASP A 159 24.70 -19.03 -0.07
C ASP A 159 24.22 -20.36 0.55
N GLU A 160 23.91 -20.36 1.84
CA GLU A 160 23.33 -21.54 2.48
C GLU A 160 21.99 -21.90 1.86
N PRO A 161 21.75 -23.19 1.55
CA PRO A 161 20.51 -23.61 0.89
C PRO A 161 19.26 -23.23 1.67
N GLN A 162 18.31 -22.59 0.99
CA GLN A 162 17.01 -22.21 1.52
C GLN A 162 15.88 -22.99 0.88
N ASP A 163 14.78 -23.18 1.59
CA ASP A 163 13.54 -23.63 0.99
C ASP A 163 12.96 -22.49 0.14
N MET A 164 12.93 -22.70 -1.18
CA MET A 164 12.47 -21.69 -2.14
C MET A 164 10.95 -21.72 -2.38
N SER A 165 10.19 -22.50 -1.62
CA SER A 165 8.72 -22.48 -1.69
C SER A 165 8.19 -21.10 -1.34
N GLU A 166 7.43 -20.49 -2.25
CA GLU A 166 6.90 -19.13 -2.09
C GLU A 166 7.99 -18.05 -1.85
N MET A 167 9.21 -18.31 -2.28
CA MET A 167 10.36 -17.41 -2.18
C MET A 167 10.84 -16.98 -3.55
N ILE A 168 11.61 -15.91 -3.57
CA ILE A 168 12.45 -15.49 -4.69
C ILE A 168 13.88 -15.31 -4.22
N SER A 169 14.84 -15.49 -5.11
CA SER A 169 16.18 -14.94 -4.94
C SER A 169 16.36 -13.72 -5.83
N GLN A 170 17.16 -12.78 -5.40
CA GLN A 170 17.34 -11.51 -6.09
C GLN A 170 18.78 -11.00 -5.99
N GLU A 171 19.24 -10.42 -7.08
CA GLU A 171 20.50 -9.67 -7.12
C GLU A 171 20.50 -8.59 -6.05
N PHE A 172 21.56 -8.59 -5.23
CA PHE A 172 21.76 -7.52 -4.26
C PHE A 172 22.43 -6.32 -4.92
N ILE A 173 21.82 -5.17 -4.84
CA ILE A 173 22.34 -3.91 -5.38
C ILE A 173 22.75 -3.02 -4.22
N GLU A 174 24.04 -2.70 -4.14
CA GLU A 174 24.55 -1.73 -3.19
C GLU A 174 24.23 -0.31 -3.65
N GLY A 175 23.86 0.54 -2.72
CA GLY A 175 23.60 1.94 -3.02
C GLY A 175 22.68 2.62 -2.01
N VAL A 176 22.38 3.87 -2.28
CA VAL A 176 21.42 4.65 -1.51
C VAL A 176 20.01 4.23 -1.92
N GLU A 177 19.19 3.91 -0.94
CA GLU A 177 17.81 3.48 -1.16
C GLU A 177 16.84 4.66 -1.09
N TYR A 178 15.97 4.77 -2.08
CA TYR A 178 14.94 5.78 -2.16
C TYR A 178 13.56 5.13 -2.20
N THR A 179 12.60 5.77 -1.54
CA THR A 179 11.18 5.58 -1.82
C THR A 179 10.71 6.77 -2.64
N VAL A 180 9.97 6.53 -3.71
CA VAL A 180 9.43 7.60 -4.54
C VAL A 180 7.91 7.62 -4.41
N ASP A 181 7.40 8.68 -3.78
CA ASP A 181 5.96 8.88 -3.67
C ASP A 181 5.44 9.52 -4.95
N CYS A 182 4.50 8.88 -5.62
CA CYS A 182 3.96 9.32 -6.89
C CYS A 182 2.44 9.42 -6.85
N LEU A 183 1.90 10.45 -7.47
CA LEU A 183 0.48 10.55 -7.77
C LEU A 183 0.31 10.90 -9.24
N PHE A 184 -0.47 10.11 -9.94
CA PHE A 184 -0.84 10.32 -11.31
C PHE A 184 -2.35 10.57 -11.41
N ASP A 185 -2.76 11.39 -12.36
CA ASP A 185 -4.18 11.59 -12.65
C ASP A 185 -4.77 10.39 -13.44
N LYS A 186 -6.07 10.47 -13.74
CA LYS A 186 -6.77 9.43 -14.51
C LYS A 186 -6.27 9.25 -15.95
N ASN A 187 -5.53 10.21 -16.49
CA ASN A 187 -4.96 10.17 -17.83
C ASN A 187 -3.51 9.66 -17.81
N GLY A 188 -2.97 9.34 -16.63
CA GLY A 188 -1.58 8.92 -16.45
C GLY A 188 -0.59 10.08 -16.38
N GLU A 189 -1.06 11.34 -16.24
CA GLU A 189 -0.18 12.49 -16.07
C GLU A 189 0.27 12.64 -14.62
N PRO A 190 1.58 12.86 -14.37
CA PRO A 190 2.10 12.98 -13.02
C PRO A 190 1.65 14.28 -12.36
N ILE A 191 0.97 14.16 -11.21
CA ILE A 191 0.63 15.31 -10.37
C ILE A 191 1.82 15.65 -9.47
N TYR A 192 2.43 14.65 -8.84
CA TYR A 192 3.71 14.79 -8.16
C TYR A 192 4.54 13.51 -8.20
N VAL A 193 5.85 13.67 -8.09
CA VAL A 193 6.86 12.62 -7.93
C VAL A 193 7.87 13.13 -6.92
N ILE A 194 7.90 12.52 -5.73
CA ILE A 194 8.69 13.00 -4.59
C ILE A 194 9.64 11.89 -4.12
N PRO A 195 10.94 11.96 -4.44
CA PRO A 195 11.93 11.04 -3.90
C PRO A 195 12.18 11.30 -2.41
N ARG A 196 12.22 10.22 -1.64
CA ARG A 196 12.66 10.23 -0.24
C ARG A 196 13.79 9.24 -0.06
N GLN A 197 14.93 9.72 0.42
CA GLN A 197 16.03 8.83 0.83
C GLN A 197 15.62 8.08 2.09
N ARG A 198 15.76 6.76 2.08
CA ARG A 198 15.50 5.94 3.26
C ARG A 198 16.67 6.01 4.21
N ILE A 199 16.40 6.42 5.45
CA ILE A 199 17.37 6.59 6.53
C ILE A 199 16.96 5.69 7.69
N ASP A 200 17.93 5.17 8.45
CA ASP A 200 17.71 4.31 9.62
C ASP A 200 16.77 3.12 9.30
N ILE A 201 17.16 2.31 8.31
CA ILE A 201 16.43 1.10 7.94
C ILE A 201 16.60 0.05 9.06
N LYS A 202 15.48 -0.31 9.69
CA LYS A 202 15.42 -1.35 10.72
C LYS A 202 14.38 -2.40 10.31
N ASP A 203 14.77 -3.68 10.33
CA ASP A 203 13.91 -4.81 9.93
C ASP A 203 13.23 -4.61 8.57
N GLY A 204 13.97 -4.07 7.57
CA GLY A 204 13.46 -3.79 6.23
C GLY A 204 12.48 -2.61 6.14
N LYS A 205 12.26 -1.88 7.24
CA LYS A 205 11.40 -0.68 7.29
C LYS A 205 12.25 0.55 7.58
N SER A 206 12.03 1.61 6.82
CA SER A 206 12.61 2.91 7.12
C SER A 206 11.83 3.58 8.25
N THR A 207 12.52 3.99 9.30
CA THR A 207 11.92 4.76 10.41
C THR A 207 11.97 6.25 10.13
N LYS A 208 12.83 6.69 9.20
CA LYS A 208 12.97 8.08 8.77
C LYS A 208 13.12 8.15 7.26
N GLY A 209 12.58 9.20 6.67
CA GLY A 209 12.77 9.55 5.26
C GLY A 209 13.17 11.01 5.14
N LEU A 210 14.14 11.29 4.30
CA LEU A 210 14.55 12.66 3.95
C LEU A 210 14.05 12.95 2.53
N VAL A 211 13.17 13.93 2.40
CA VAL A 211 12.76 14.43 1.08
C VAL A 211 13.97 15.09 0.42
N VAL A 212 14.30 14.67 -0.78
CA VAL A 212 15.46 15.14 -1.54
C VAL A 212 15.08 15.57 -2.94
N ARG A 213 15.82 16.50 -3.51
CA ARG A 213 15.76 16.78 -4.94
C ARG A 213 16.67 15.79 -5.65
N HIS A 214 16.10 14.97 -6.51
CA HIS A 214 16.84 14.01 -7.32
C HIS A 214 16.26 13.99 -8.74
N GLU A 215 16.79 14.83 -9.58
CA GLU A 215 16.26 15.08 -10.93
C GLU A 215 16.25 13.83 -11.81
N GLU A 216 17.28 13.00 -11.71
CA GLU A 216 17.35 11.76 -12.49
C GLU A 216 16.25 10.76 -12.10
N ILE A 217 15.97 10.61 -10.80
CA ILE A 217 14.87 9.76 -10.32
C ILE A 217 13.53 10.32 -10.81
N VAL A 218 13.30 11.62 -10.67
CA VAL A 218 12.06 12.26 -11.12
C VAL A 218 11.86 12.09 -12.62
N LYS A 219 12.92 12.27 -13.41
CA LYS A 219 12.89 12.10 -14.87
C LYS A 219 12.64 10.63 -15.26
N PHE A 220 13.20 9.68 -14.52
CA PHE A 220 13.00 8.25 -14.76
C PHE A 220 11.56 7.81 -14.50
N VAL A 221 10.90 8.38 -13.49
CA VAL A 221 9.52 8.03 -13.09
C VAL A 221 8.47 8.67 -13.99
N LYS A 222 8.73 9.85 -14.54
CA LYS A 222 7.84 10.56 -15.49
C LYS A 222 7.90 9.96 -16.88
#